data_905c1d02a5eae6efc2f028a3371a63e9
#
_entry.id   905c1d02a5eae6efc2f028a3371a63e9
#
_cell.length_a   1.000
_cell.length_b   1.000
_cell.length_c   1.000
_cell.angle_alpha   90.00
_cell.angle_beta   90.00
_cell.angle_gamma   90.00
#
_symmetry.space_group_name_H-M   'P 1'
#
loop_
_entity.id
_entity.type
_entity.pdbx_description
1 polymer ?
#
loop_
_entity_poly.entity_id
_entity_poly.type
_entity_poly.pdbx_seq_one_letter_code
_entity_poly.pdbx_strand_id
1 'polypeptide(L)'
;MTSDVGSVLPIAAASVPVLVALIGGGLDINRVYKARNRLQSACDAGTLAGRRAITTNGYDTTARNQANAYFNTNFVEDEVGATGTTFTTASANNGNLITGTASTTVETAVMNMLGIDTIPVSVSCSATMGVGNSDITMVLDTTGSMGNTLSGTTQTRIQALRAAMKNFYDTVATATQGSNARIRYAFVPYSSSINVGRLIYNLNPSYLADTWQIQSREPVFNTITEQVFTGWSAPVNTSEQTYSTEIVGGTTQFTSTNYSSQANCNNARPADLAWANNGNATTATSTTTNGSGQQVVTTTTTQPQRKTNYVCQQTNNNRWRVFSFNTTRNFITRNFATSDPIYETRTRQEFANWAYREVSVDTSVYKTFAAVSKPNGTSGAAVSYTWGGCIEERETDATDSISYSSVTGMSPSTALDLDVDLAPDSDPDTKWGPMWPELAYLRQVTTWQGTFLTSATQTSQGTRASSSCPYQAQILSTMNQSAFYSYADSLVAAGSTYHDLGMLWGLRLSSPQGPWADTVNTAPTNGGKVSRHIIFMTDGQMEPSISIQSTYGIEWHDRRVTDDGQSNQAARHTLRFRALCDNAKDKGFRVWVIAFASSLTTDLSYCASSNSSFLATNATQLNNAFQEIAKNVGELRVYQ
;
A
#
# COMPACT_ATOMS: atom_id res chain seq x y z
N MET A 1 116.17 15.15 14.17
CA MET A 1 114.71 15.38 14.30
C MET A 1 114.12 15.50 12.90
N THR A 2 113.67 14.44 12.39
CA THR A 2 112.95 14.39 11.13
C THR A 2 111.48 14.70 11.43
N SER A 3 110.98 15.85 10.91
CA SER A 3 109.60 16.19 11.03
C SER A 3 108.78 15.42 9.96
N ASP A 4 108.02 14.43 10.37
CA ASP A 4 107.03 13.80 9.56
C ASP A 4 105.82 14.78 9.38
N VAL A 5 105.92 15.60 8.32
CA VAL A 5 104.76 16.37 7.91
C VAL A 5 103.92 15.40 7.11
N GLY A 6 103.00 14.74 7.79
CA GLY A 6 101.96 13.91 7.09
C GLY A 6 101.19 14.79 6.16
N SER A 7 101.39 14.60 4.86
CA SER A 7 100.68 15.33 3.84
C SER A 7 99.22 14.84 3.73
N VAL A 8 98.28 15.62 4.33
CA VAL A 8 96.84 15.39 4.27
C VAL A 8 96.32 15.58 2.85
N LEU A 9 97.10 16.23 1.96
CA LEU A 9 96.73 16.59 0.61
C LEU A 9 96.42 15.41 -0.32
N PRO A 10 97.20 14.28 -0.31
CA PRO A 10 96.87 13.14 -1.14
C PRO A 10 95.55 12.41 -0.70
N ILE A 11 95.32 12.36 0.62
CA ILE A 11 94.12 11.77 1.17
C ILE A 11 92.90 12.62 0.87
N ALA A 12 92.99 13.92 1.00
CA ALA A 12 91.92 14.86 0.59
C ALA A 12 91.67 14.80 -0.92
N ALA A 13 92.72 14.76 -1.75
CA ALA A 13 92.59 14.65 -3.21
C ALA A 13 91.97 13.32 -3.65
N ALA A 14 92.19 12.21 -2.92
CA ALA A 14 91.55 10.90 -3.22
C ALA A 14 90.11 10.81 -2.68
N SER A 15 89.78 11.52 -1.60
CA SER A 15 88.43 11.50 -1.01
C SER A 15 87.42 12.39 -1.74
N VAL A 16 87.84 13.50 -2.38
CA VAL A 16 86.98 14.40 -3.12
C VAL A 16 86.24 13.69 -4.28
N PRO A 17 86.87 12.92 -5.17
CA PRO A 17 86.17 12.19 -6.23
C PRO A 17 85.15 11.19 -5.69
N VAL A 18 85.48 10.50 -4.56
CA VAL A 18 84.54 9.56 -3.94
C VAL A 18 83.35 10.26 -3.35
N LEU A 19 83.54 11.42 -2.67
CA LEU A 19 82.44 12.22 -2.14
C LEU A 19 81.61 12.81 -3.28
N VAL A 20 82.19 13.30 -4.37
CA VAL A 20 81.47 13.79 -5.56
C VAL A 20 80.66 12.64 -6.19
N ALA A 21 81.21 11.44 -6.30
CA ALA A 21 80.49 10.29 -6.81
C ALA A 21 79.33 9.87 -5.92
N LEU A 22 79.45 9.89 -4.59
CA LEU A 22 78.39 9.57 -3.65
C LEU A 22 77.29 10.63 -3.63
N ILE A 23 77.61 11.91 -3.52
CA ILE A 23 76.63 13.00 -3.51
C ILE A 23 75.98 13.16 -4.88
N GLY A 24 76.75 13.10 -5.95
CA GLY A 24 76.24 13.21 -7.34
C GLY A 24 75.41 12.02 -7.72
N GLY A 25 75.83 10.80 -7.33
CA GLY A 25 75.01 9.60 -7.53
C GLY A 25 73.66 9.68 -6.80
N GLY A 26 73.64 10.26 -5.59
CA GLY A 26 72.40 10.51 -4.89
C GLY A 26 71.48 11.53 -5.58
N LEU A 27 72.03 12.54 -6.25
CA LEU A 27 71.28 13.51 -7.02
C LEU A 27 70.69 12.88 -8.29
N ASP A 28 71.45 12.09 -9.04
CA ASP A 28 71.00 11.40 -10.23
C ASP A 28 69.93 10.32 -9.91
N ILE A 29 70.12 9.57 -8.81
CA ILE A 29 69.12 8.63 -8.34
C ILE A 29 67.80 9.35 -7.96
N ASN A 30 67.89 10.52 -7.31
CA ASN A 30 66.67 11.31 -7.00
C ASN A 30 65.95 11.81 -8.31
N ARG A 31 66.73 12.21 -9.32
CA ARG A 31 66.16 12.54 -10.66
C ARG A 31 65.45 11.35 -11.29
N VAL A 32 66.03 10.17 -11.22
CA VAL A 32 65.44 8.91 -11.71
C VAL A 32 64.15 8.58 -10.96
N TYR A 33 64.14 8.71 -9.64
CA TYR A 33 62.89 8.49 -8.85
C TYR A 33 61.80 9.52 -9.19
N LYS A 34 62.14 10.77 -9.38
CA LYS A 34 61.21 11.82 -9.83
C LYS A 34 60.64 11.52 -11.23
N ALA A 35 61.49 11.15 -12.16
CA ALA A 35 61.09 10.76 -13.50
C ALA A 35 60.21 9.51 -13.50
N ARG A 36 60.55 8.48 -12.69
CA ARG A 36 59.73 7.27 -12.53
C ARG A 36 58.33 7.57 -11.99
N ASN A 37 58.25 8.40 -10.96
CA ASN A 37 56.95 8.74 -10.36
C ASN A 37 56.08 9.52 -11.36
N ARG A 38 56.65 10.46 -12.12
CA ARG A 38 55.92 11.16 -13.18
C ARG A 38 55.53 10.24 -14.33
N LEU A 39 56.42 9.32 -14.75
CA LEU A 39 56.14 8.33 -15.78
C LEU A 39 55.01 7.38 -15.38
N GLN A 40 54.99 6.95 -14.08
CA GLN A 40 53.89 6.16 -13.51
C GLN A 40 52.59 6.93 -13.56
N SER A 41 52.57 8.17 -13.05
CA SER A 41 51.35 9.01 -13.07
C SER A 41 50.83 9.27 -14.47
N ALA A 42 51.71 9.50 -15.45
CA ALA A 42 51.31 9.68 -16.83
C ALA A 42 50.80 8.39 -17.48
N CYS A 43 51.41 7.24 -17.16
CA CYS A 43 50.97 5.92 -17.60
C CYS A 43 49.56 5.63 -17.09
N ASP A 44 49.31 5.86 -15.79
CA ASP A 44 47.99 5.69 -15.17
C ASP A 44 46.94 6.63 -15.79
N ALA A 45 47.28 7.91 -16.02
CA ALA A 45 46.41 8.87 -16.66
C ALA A 45 46.07 8.47 -18.11
N GLY A 46 47.07 8.00 -18.86
CA GLY A 46 46.91 7.56 -20.24
C GLY A 46 46.02 6.31 -20.35
N THR A 47 46.29 5.29 -19.55
CA THR A 47 45.45 4.05 -19.57
C THR A 47 44.03 4.33 -19.12
N LEU A 48 43.83 5.20 -18.14
CA LEU A 48 42.52 5.62 -17.67
C LEU A 48 41.74 6.37 -18.78
N ALA A 49 42.40 7.33 -19.44
CA ALA A 49 41.80 8.08 -20.55
C ALA A 49 41.42 7.18 -21.73
N GLY A 50 42.32 6.25 -22.10
CA GLY A 50 42.04 5.26 -23.12
C GLY A 50 40.89 4.36 -22.80
N ARG A 51 40.79 3.92 -21.53
CA ARG A 51 39.67 3.09 -21.06
C ARG A 51 38.35 3.86 -21.07
N ARG A 52 38.35 5.12 -20.66
CA ARG A 52 37.16 6.00 -20.67
C ARG A 52 36.67 6.30 -22.08
N ALA A 53 37.53 6.31 -23.06
CA ALA A 53 37.19 6.61 -24.45
C ALA A 53 36.63 5.39 -25.22
N ILE A 54 36.54 4.21 -24.61
CA ILE A 54 35.99 3.03 -25.25
C ILE A 54 34.48 3.20 -25.46
N THR A 55 34.05 2.97 -26.69
CA THR A 55 32.65 2.94 -27.12
C THR A 55 32.21 1.53 -27.53
N THR A 56 31.07 1.41 -28.17
CA THR A 56 30.57 0.14 -28.75
C THR A 56 31.55 -0.47 -29.80
N ASN A 57 32.49 0.31 -30.29
CA ASN A 57 33.52 -0.15 -31.25
C ASN A 57 34.76 -0.76 -30.55
N GLY A 58 34.72 -0.90 -29.24
CA GLY A 58 35.82 -1.45 -28.43
C GLY A 58 37.00 -0.44 -28.31
N TYR A 59 38.20 -0.97 -28.03
CA TYR A 59 39.43 -0.19 -27.91
C TYR A 59 39.98 0.16 -29.30
N ASP A 60 39.34 1.12 -29.95
CA ASP A 60 39.63 1.58 -31.30
C ASP A 60 40.75 2.61 -31.34
N THR A 61 41.01 3.18 -32.54
CA THR A 61 42.02 4.23 -32.75
C THR A 61 41.71 5.49 -31.96
N THR A 62 40.45 5.84 -31.77
CA THR A 62 40.04 7.03 -31.02
C THR A 62 40.41 6.87 -29.54
N ALA A 63 40.12 5.71 -28.94
CA ALA A 63 40.48 5.41 -27.56
C ALA A 63 42.00 5.39 -27.35
N ARG A 64 42.79 4.83 -28.31
CA ARG A 64 44.25 4.87 -28.25
C ARG A 64 44.80 6.30 -28.37
N ASN A 65 44.25 7.09 -29.25
CA ASN A 65 44.65 8.51 -29.39
C ASN A 65 44.37 9.30 -28.11
N GLN A 66 43.28 9.07 -27.46
CA GLN A 66 42.97 9.67 -26.16
C GLN A 66 43.97 9.21 -25.08
N ALA A 67 44.32 7.93 -25.03
CA ALA A 67 45.33 7.41 -24.13
C ALA A 67 46.67 8.11 -24.32
N ASN A 68 47.13 8.21 -25.56
CA ASN A 68 48.40 8.86 -25.91
C ASN A 68 48.37 10.37 -25.59
N ALA A 69 47.27 11.05 -25.89
CA ALA A 69 47.12 12.50 -25.65
C ALA A 69 47.24 12.80 -24.13
N TYR A 70 46.54 12.02 -23.28
CA TYR A 70 46.62 12.22 -21.83
C TYR A 70 47.99 11.82 -21.26
N PHE A 71 48.63 10.76 -21.76
CA PHE A 71 50.00 10.40 -21.39
C PHE A 71 50.95 11.55 -21.70
N ASN A 72 50.98 12.06 -22.94
CA ASN A 72 51.89 13.12 -23.42
C ASN A 72 51.67 14.45 -22.70
N THR A 73 50.43 14.75 -22.28
CA THR A 73 50.15 15.95 -21.47
C THR A 73 50.69 15.86 -20.04
N ASN A 74 50.82 14.65 -19.48
CA ASN A 74 51.23 14.42 -18.09
C ASN A 74 52.72 14.03 -17.98
N PHE A 75 53.43 13.71 -19.10
CA PHE A 75 54.84 13.42 -19.12
C PHE A 75 55.54 14.24 -20.22
N VAL A 76 56.35 15.21 -19.80
CA VAL A 76 57.16 16.04 -20.66
C VAL A 76 58.61 15.71 -20.38
N GLU A 77 59.35 15.22 -21.42
CA GLU A 77 60.76 14.75 -21.31
C GLU A 77 61.69 15.82 -20.71
N ASP A 78 61.61 17.05 -21.22
CA ASP A 78 62.48 18.16 -20.81
C ASP A 78 62.35 18.51 -19.31
N GLU A 79 61.15 18.35 -18.72
CA GLU A 79 60.92 18.69 -17.30
C GLU A 79 61.59 17.72 -16.33
N VAL A 80 61.93 16.54 -16.79
CA VAL A 80 62.52 15.47 -15.96
C VAL A 80 63.90 15.03 -16.45
N GLY A 81 64.42 15.66 -17.52
CA GLY A 81 65.68 15.30 -18.15
C GLY A 81 65.70 13.87 -18.71
N ALA A 82 64.66 13.53 -19.41
CA ALA A 82 64.44 12.21 -19.99
C ALA A 82 64.45 12.30 -21.51
N THR A 83 64.72 11.20 -22.19
CA THR A 83 64.73 11.07 -23.64
C THR A 83 64.22 9.70 -24.07
N GLY A 84 63.71 9.60 -25.30
CA GLY A 84 63.30 8.34 -25.90
C GLY A 84 62.09 7.71 -25.24
N THR A 85 61.14 8.52 -24.78
CA THR A 85 59.94 7.99 -24.08
C THR A 85 59.03 7.27 -25.05
N THR A 86 58.62 6.09 -24.62
CA THR A 86 57.60 5.28 -25.32
C THR A 86 56.42 5.00 -24.39
N PHE A 87 55.23 4.98 -24.97
CA PHE A 87 54.02 4.53 -24.27
C PHE A 87 53.21 3.64 -25.20
N THR A 88 52.91 2.45 -24.73
CA THR A 88 52.10 1.49 -25.48
C THR A 88 50.96 0.98 -24.63
N THR A 89 49.81 0.76 -25.26
CA THR A 89 48.64 0.24 -24.58
C THR A 89 48.12 -0.99 -25.29
N ALA A 90 47.59 -1.94 -24.50
CA ALA A 90 46.93 -3.15 -24.97
C ALA A 90 45.58 -3.29 -24.30
N SER A 91 44.62 -3.90 -25.01
CA SER A 91 43.28 -4.18 -24.50
C SER A 91 43.08 -5.66 -24.29
N ALA A 92 42.49 -6.04 -23.16
CA ALA A 92 42.04 -7.40 -22.86
C ALA A 92 40.60 -7.41 -22.39
N ASN A 93 39.97 -8.59 -22.37
CA ASN A 93 38.60 -8.81 -21.91
C ASN A 93 37.55 -7.86 -22.57
N ASN A 94 37.56 -7.82 -23.91
CA ASN A 94 36.64 -6.95 -24.69
C ASN A 94 36.70 -5.46 -24.30
N GLY A 95 37.89 -4.94 -24.00
CA GLY A 95 38.06 -3.55 -23.60
C GLY A 95 37.86 -3.31 -22.09
N ASN A 96 37.55 -4.31 -21.28
CA ASN A 96 37.38 -4.14 -19.84
C ASN A 96 38.69 -3.91 -19.09
N LEU A 97 39.81 -4.38 -19.64
CA LEU A 97 41.13 -4.14 -19.10
C LEU A 97 42.01 -3.48 -20.18
N ILE A 98 42.54 -2.33 -19.88
CA ILE A 98 43.60 -1.66 -20.67
C ILE A 98 44.87 -1.73 -19.84
N THR A 99 45.91 -2.32 -20.39
CA THR A 99 47.25 -2.32 -19.83
C THR A 99 48.11 -1.35 -20.57
N GLY A 100 48.97 -0.63 -19.87
CA GLY A 100 49.94 0.27 -20.44
C GLY A 100 51.36 -0.07 -19.98
N THR A 101 52.32 0.15 -20.86
CA THR A 101 53.74 0.09 -20.53
C THR A 101 54.37 1.40 -21.02
N ALA A 102 55.07 2.08 -20.15
CA ALA A 102 55.84 3.26 -20.49
C ALA A 102 57.31 3.07 -20.15
N SER A 103 58.18 3.51 -21.00
CA SER A 103 59.62 3.51 -20.75
C SER A 103 60.26 4.78 -21.23
N THR A 104 61.32 5.19 -20.54
CA THR A 104 62.14 6.37 -20.89
C THR A 104 63.55 6.16 -20.41
N THR A 105 64.45 7.00 -20.84
CA THR A 105 65.84 7.03 -20.42
C THR A 105 66.12 8.38 -19.76
N VAL A 106 66.64 8.37 -18.52
CA VAL A 106 66.96 9.59 -17.78
C VAL A 106 68.42 9.88 -17.90
N GLU A 107 68.80 11.07 -18.36
CA GLU A 107 70.18 11.52 -18.45
C GLU A 107 70.73 11.80 -17.08
N THR A 108 71.97 11.34 -16.81
CA THR A 108 72.67 11.57 -15.57
C THR A 108 73.52 12.86 -15.65
N ALA A 109 73.58 13.61 -14.57
CA ALA A 109 74.35 14.84 -14.53
C ALA A 109 75.76 14.64 -13.99
N VAL A 110 75.90 13.73 -13.02
CA VAL A 110 77.18 13.47 -12.35
C VAL A 110 77.70 12.07 -12.66
N MET A 111 76.83 11.09 -12.76
CA MET A 111 77.25 9.70 -13.03
C MET A 111 77.81 9.53 -14.46
N ASN A 112 77.52 10.46 -15.40
CA ASN A 112 78.13 10.44 -16.72
C ASN A 112 79.67 10.64 -16.65
N MET A 113 80.18 11.39 -15.65
CA MET A 113 81.62 11.51 -15.39
C MET A 113 82.27 10.15 -15.02
N LEU A 114 81.45 9.20 -14.62
CA LEU A 114 81.88 7.84 -14.28
C LEU A 114 81.56 6.83 -15.41
N GLY A 115 81.13 7.32 -16.55
CA GLY A 115 80.80 6.50 -17.71
C GLY A 115 79.38 5.93 -17.70
N ILE A 116 78.50 6.45 -16.85
CA ILE A 116 77.08 6.07 -16.83
C ILE A 116 76.30 7.30 -17.34
N ASP A 117 76.07 7.34 -18.65
CA ASP A 117 75.45 8.53 -19.28
C ASP A 117 73.93 8.58 -19.07
N THR A 118 73.27 7.43 -18.99
CA THR A 118 71.80 7.34 -18.86
C THR A 118 71.38 6.17 -17.99
N ILE A 119 70.18 6.31 -17.38
CA ILE A 119 69.54 5.24 -16.60
C ILE A 119 68.14 4.96 -17.19
N PRO A 120 67.87 3.72 -17.66
CA PRO A 120 66.55 3.35 -18.18
C PRO A 120 65.53 3.21 -17.04
N VAL A 121 64.32 3.73 -17.29
CA VAL A 121 63.13 3.65 -16.37
C VAL A 121 61.99 3.05 -17.15
N SER A 122 61.36 2.03 -16.56
CA SER A 122 60.14 1.42 -17.10
C SER A 122 59.10 1.29 -16.02
N VAL A 123 57.83 1.51 -16.38
CA VAL A 123 56.65 1.36 -15.53
C VAL A 123 55.56 0.64 -16.30
N SER A 124 54.72 -0.06 -15.54
CA SER A 124 53.47 -0.65 -16.05
C SER A 124 52.29 -0.09 -15.32
N CYS A 125 51.20 0.09 -16.01
CA CYS A 125 49.94 0.60 -15.47
C CYS A 125 48.77 -0.20 -16.04
N SER A 126 47.65 -0.17 -15.37
CA SER A 126 46.43 -0.83 -15.86
C SER A 126 45.19 -0.03 -15.41
N ALA A 127 44.23 0.03 -16.32
CA ALA A 127 42.91 0.56 -16.01
C ALA A 127 41.87 -0.52 -16.34
N THR A 128 41.11 -0.90 -15.35
CA THR A 128 39.95 -1.77 -15.56
C THR A 128 38.68 -0.95 -15.43
N MET A 129 37.65 -1.31 -16.16
CA MET A 129 36.30 -0.96 -15.78
C MET A 129 35.85 -2.02 -14.79
N GLY A 130 36.20 -1.84 -13.56
CA GLY A 130 35.49 -2.53 -12.49
C GLY A 130 34.23 -1.74 -12.24
N VAL A 131 33.07 -2.23 -12.66
CA VAL A 131 31.84 -1.76 -12.05
C VAL A 131 31.99 -2.07 -10.58
N GLY A 132 32.11 -1.03 -9.75
CA GLY A 132 32.16 -1.18 -8.31
C GLY A 132 30.83 -1.75 -7.82
N ASN A 133 30.82 -2.37 -6.63
CA ASN A 133 29.56 -2.76 -6.01
C ASN A 133 28.64 -1.55 -5.93
N SER A 134 27.39 -1.70 -6.38
CA SER A 134 26.43 -0.59 -6.41
C SER A 134 25.08 -1.02 -5.87
N ASP A 135 24.53 -0.18 -5.03
CA ASP A 135 23.15 -0.23 -4.56
C ASP A 135 22.37 0.88 -5.29
N ILE A 136 21.35 0.49 -6.03
CA ILE A 136 20.57 1.37 -6.90
C ILE A 136 19.13 1.35 -6.45
N THR A 137 18.68 2.46 -5.90
CA THR A 137 17.28 2.66 -5.50
C THR A 137 16.57 3.49 -6.55
N MET A 138 15.59 2.88 -7.20
CA MET A 138 14.75 3.53 -8.21
C MET A 138 13.46 4.03 -7.55
N VAL A 139 13.34 5.35 -7.42
CA VAL A 139 12.15 6.06 -6.96
C VAL A 139 11.36 6.48 -8.19
N LEU A 140 10.25 5.81 -8.40
CA LEU A 140 9.56 5.81 -9.68
C LEU A 140 8.17 6.40 -9.53
N ASP A 141 7.93 7.48 -10.24
CA ASP A 141 6.60 8.08 -10.35
C ASP A 141 5.65 7.10 -11.06
N THR A 142 4.58 6.75 -10.36
CA THR A 142 3.48 5.94 -10.89
C THR A 142 2.13 6.64 -10.75
N THR A 143 2.14 7.98 -10.76
CA THR A 143 0.93 8.80 -10.66
C THR A 143 0.05 8.70 -11.90
N GLY A 144 -1.17 9.22 -11.80
CA GLY A 144 -2.15 9.12 -12.88
C GLY A 144 -1.67 9.71 -14.21
N SER A 145 -0.84 10.77 -14.17
CA SER A 145 -0.23 11.41 -15.34
C SER A 145 0.66 10.47 -16.16
N MET A 146 1.29 9.47 -15.52
CA MET A 146 2.06 8.43 -16.18
C MET A 146 1.23 7.55 -17.13
N GLY A 147 -0.09 7.55 -16.97
CA GLY A 147 -1.03 6.92 -17.91
C GLY A 147 -1.26 7.70 -19.20
N ASN A 148 -0.86 8.97 -19.26
CA ASN A 148 -1.02 9.79 -20.45
C ASN A 148 -0.08 9.35 -21.57
N THR A 149 -0.53 9.52 -22.82
CA THR A 149 0.29 9.26 -24.00
C THR A 149 1.34 10.35 -24.21
N LEU A 150 2.49 9.98 -24.70
CA LEU A 150 3.52 10.91 -25.13
C LEU A 150 3.07 11.62 -26.41
N SER A 151 3.39 12.90 -26.52
CA SER A 151 3.01 13.73 -27.67
C SER A 151 3.45 13.08 -28.99
N GLY A 152 2.51 12.97 -29.94
CA GLY A 152 2.75 12.40 -31.25
C GLY A 152 2.89 10.87 -31.32
N THR A 153 2.56 10.15 -30.23
CA THR A 153 2.67 8.68 -30.17
C THR A 153 1.43 8.05 -29.54
N THR A 154 1.32 6.73 -29.61
CA THR A 154 0.33 5.92 -28.85
C THR A 154 0.91 5.33 -27.55
N GLN A 155 2.22 5.53 -27.32
CA GLN A 155 2.91 5.02 -26.14
C GLN A 155 2.61 5.87 -24.92
N THR A 156 2.22 5.26 -23.80
CA THR A 156 2.06 5.96 -22.53
C THR A 156 3.40 6.20 -21.85
N ARG A 157 3.45 7.21 -20.95
CA ARG A 157 4.66 7.54 -20.19
C ARG A 157 5.13 6.34 -19.34
N ILE A 158 4.21 5.61 -18.72
CA ILE A 158 4.55 4.41 -17.94
C ILE A 158 5.13 3.29 -18.81
N GLN A 159 4.66 3.14 -20.06
CA GLN A 159 5.24 2.18 -21.01
C GLN A 159 6.67 2.57 -21.42
N ALA A 160 6.92 3.86 -21.61
CA ALA A 160 8.27 4.36 -21.89
C ALA A 160 9.22 4.14 -20.69
N LEU A 161 8.73 4.37 -19.46
CA LEU A 161 9.50 4.08 -18.24
C LEU A 161 9.86 2.61 -18.12
N ARG A 162 8.90 1.70 -18.30
CA ARG A 162 9.15 0.25 -18.27
C ARG A 162 10.24 -0.18 -19.26
N ALA A 163 10.19 0.36 -20.48
CA ALA A 163 11.20 0.10 -21.51
C ALA A 163 12.58 0.64 -21.11
N ALA A 164 12.65 1.89 -20.61
CA ALA A 164 13.89 2.51 -20.18
C ALA A 164 14.55 1.77 -19.00
N MET A 165 13.74 1.29 -18.03
CA MET A 165 14.22 0.47 -16.92
C MET A 165 14.85 -0.85 -17.40
N LYS A 166 14.20 -1.54 -18.34
CA LYS A 166 14.73 -2.79 -18.91
C LYS A 166 16.06 -2.58 -19.61
N ASN A 167 16.14 -1.54 -20.44
CA ASN A 167 17.37 -1.18 -21.12
C ASN A 167 18.48 -0.75 -20.14
N PHE A 168 18.12 -0.07 -19.03
CA PHE A 168 19.06 0.24 -17.95
C PHE A 168 19.66 -1.04 -17.36
N TYR A 169 18.81 -2.01 -17.01
CA TYR A 169 19.27 -3.29 -16.49
C TYR A 169 20.25 -3.97 -17.44
N ASP A 170 19.90 -4.07 -18.73
CA ASP A 170 20.75 -4.73 -19.73
C ASP A 170 22.11 -4.04 -19.87
N THR A 171 22.13 -2.70 -19.81
CA THR A 171 23.37 -1.93 -19.87
C THR A 171 24.25 -2.19 -18.64
N VAL A 172 23.66 -2.17 -17.43
CA VAL A 172 24.40 -2.47 -16.19
C VAL A 172 24.87 -3.92 -16.20
N ALA A 173 24.03 -4.88 -16.59
CA ALA A 173 24.38 -6.30 -16.66
C ALA A 173 25.52 -6.56 -17.65
N THR A 174 25.50 -5.89 -18.81
CA THR A 174 26.58 -5.98 -19.81
C THR A 174 27.88 -5.37 -19.27
N ALA A 175 27.82 -4.24 -18.59
CA ALA A 175 28.98 -3.58 -17.99
C ALA A 175 29.60 -4.40 -16.85
N THR A 176 28.81 -5.21 -16.14
CA THR A 176 29.28 -6.05 -15.05
C THR A 176 29.70 -7.45 -15.48
N GLN A 177 29.49 -7.81 -16.75
CA GLN A 177 29.80 -9.14 -17.26
C GLN A 177 31.27 -9.47 -17.10
N GLY A 178 31.57 -10.61 -16.44
CA GLY A 178 32.95 -11.04 -16.16
C GLY A 178 33.58 -10.34 -14.94
N SER A 179 32.88 -9.45 -14.25
CA SER A 179 33.31 -8.87 -12.98
C SER A 179 32.68 -9.64 -11.79
N ASN A 180 33.26 -9.49 -10.60
CA ASN A 180 32.66 -9.99 -9.35
C ASN A 180 31.89 -8.89 -8.60
N ALA A 181 31.51 -7.82 -9.28
CA ALA A 181 30.77 -6.71 -8.70
C ALA A 181 29.35 -7.13 -8.31
N ARG A 182 28.93 -6.70 -7.15
CA ARG A 182 27.55 -6.88 -6.68
C ARG A 182 26.69 -5.68 -7.04
N ILE A 183 25.65 -5.89 -7.84
CA ILE A 183 24.63 -4.88 -8.10
C ILE A 183 23.34 -5.30 -7.42
N ARG A 184 22.79 -4.41 -6.59
CA ARG A 184 21.46 -4.58 -5.97
C ARG A 184 20.53 -3.48 -6.43
N TYR A 185 19.26 -3.84 -6.57
CA TYR A 185 18.18 -2.92 -6.95
C TYR A 185 17.13 -2.87 -5.83
N ALA A 186 16.68 -1.68 -5.53
CA ALA A 186 15.47 -1.41 -4.76
C ALA A 186 14.50 -0.60 -5.62
N PHE A 187 13.21 -0.80 -5.42
CA PHE A 187 12.19 -0.09 -6.15
C PHE A 187 11.19 0.55 -5.22
N VAL A 188 10.87 1.79 -5.48
CA VAL A 188 9.93 2.60 -4.72
C VAL A 188 8.96 3.27 -5.69
N PRO A 189 7.93 2.53 -6.18
CA PRO A 189 6.84 3.15 -6.92
C PRO A 189 6.06 4.03 -5.96
N TYR A 190 5.82 5.27 -6.32
CA TYR A 190 5.07 6.20 -5.48
C TYR A 190 3.96 6.91 -6.24
N SER A 191 2.94 7.32 -5.50
CA SER A 191 1.87 8.22 -5.93
C SER A 191 1.44 9.10 -4.75
N SER A 192 0.15 9.22 -4.45
CA SER A 192 -0.36 9.79 -3.19
C SER A 192 -0.15 8.87 -1.99
N SER A 193 0.27 7.65 -2.21
CA SER A 193 0.61 6.67 -1.18
C SER A 193 1.78 5.80 -1.60
N ILE A 194 2.23 4.96 -0.68
CA ILE A 194 3.35 4.03 -0.85
C ILE A 194 2.98 2.64 -0.34
N ASN A 195 3.35 1.61 -1.08
CA ASN A 195 3.04 0.22 -0.74
C ASN A 195 4.27 -0.49 -0.16
N VAL A 196 4.47 -0.33 1.14
CA VAL A 196 5.61 -0.88 1.89
C VAL A 196 5.18 -1.76 3.08
N GLY A 197 3.89 -1.94 3.27
CA GLY A 197 3.36 -2.62 4.45
C GLY A 197 3.89 -4.03 4.62
N ARG A 198 4.05 -4.79 3.53
CA ARG A 198 4.63 -6.14 3.61
C ARG A 198 6.12 -6.11 3.99
N LEU A 199 6.86 -5.10 3.55
CA LEU A 199 8.26 -4.92 3.94
C LEU A 199 8.38 -4.62 5.43
N ILE A 200 7.52 -3.74 5.95
CA ILE A 200 7.47 -3.40 7.38
C ILE A 200 7.06 -4.62 8.20
N TYR A 201 5.97 -5.31 7.80
CA TYR A 201 5.48 -6.49 8.50
C TYR A 201 6.53 -7.61 8.58
N ASN A 202 7.24 -7.86 7.48
CA ASN A 202 8.30 -8.87 7.43
C ASN A 202 9.54 -8.47 8.25
N LEU A 203 9.83 -7.18 8.38
CA LEU A 203 10.91 -6.69 9.21
C LEU A 203 10.56 -6.83 10.70
N ASN A 204 9.45 -6.25 11.11
CA ASN A 204 8.92 -6.36 12.47
C ASN A 204 7.42 -5.98 12.48
N PRO A 205 6.49 -6.92 12.74
CA PRO A 205 5.06 -6.64 12.79
C PRO A 205 4.66 -5.58 13.83
N SER A 206 5.45 -5.37 14.89
CA SER A 206 5.19 -4.36 15.92
C SER A 206 5.42 -2.92 15.45
N TYR A 207 6.09 -2.73 14.32
CA TYR A 207 6.29 -1.42 13.70
C TYR A 207 5.00 -0.87 13.06
N LEU A 208 4.01 -1.73 12.85
CA LEU A 208 2.67 -1.35 12.42
C LEU A 208 1.76 -1.19 13.64
N ALA A 209 1.01 -0.11 13.69
CA ALA A 209 0.08 0.19 14.76
C ALA A 209 -1.05 -0.85 14.84
N ASP A 210 -1.47 -1.19 16.07
CA ASP A 210 -2.63 -2.05 16.35
C ASP A 210 -3.94 -1.27 16.36
N THR A 211 -3.84 0.05 16.48
CA THR A 211 -4.97 0.98 16.44
C THR A 211 -4.58 2.19 15.64
N TRP A 212 -5.46 2.65 14.75
CA TRP A 212 -5.21 3.81 13.89
C TRP A 212 -6.42 4.73 13.81
N GLN A 213 -6.19 6.03 13.77
CA GLN A 213 -7.25 7.02 13.59
C GLN A 213 -7.52 7.20 12.10
N ILE A 214 -8.78 7.11 11.69
CA ILE A 214 -9.17 7.27 10.28
C ILE A 214 -10.38 8.20 10.22
N GLN A 215 -10.33 9.21 9.36
CA GLN A 215 -11.54 9.96 9.00
C GLN A 215 -12.50 9.03 8.27
N SER A 216 -13.60 8.64 8.93
CA SER A 216 -14.46 7.56 8.51
C SER A 216 -15.94 7.87 8.72
N ARG A 217 -16.77 6.84 8.70
CA ARG A 217 -18.18 6.87 9.09
C ARG A 217 -18.53 5.63 9.92
N GLU A 218 -19.52 5.82 10.81
CA GLU A 218 -20.11 4.72 11.57
C GLU A 218 -21.61 4.67 11.36
N PRO A 219 -22.22 3.46 11.29
CA PRO A 219 -23.66 3.34 11.17
C PRO A 219 -24.34 3.69 12.49
N VAL A 220 -25.40 4.49 12.40
CA VAL A 220 -26.28 4.80 13.53
C VAL A 220 -27.55 3.98 13.36
N PHE A 221 -27.96 3.30 14.42
CA PHE A 221 -29.16 2.47 14.44
C PHE A 221 -30.20 3.01 15.42
N ASN A 222 -31.47 2.99 15.00
CA ASN A 222 -32.60 3.17 15.88
C ASN A 222 -33.05 1.82 16.44
N THR A 223 -33.36 1.78 17.72
CA THR A 223 -33.96 0.58 18.34
C THR A 223 -35.47 0.64 18.12
N ILE A 224 -35.99 -0.24 17.30
CA ILE A 224 -37.42 -0.41 17.07
C ILE A 224 -37.93 -1.50 18.00
N THR A 225 -38.98 -1.15 18.75
CA THR A 225 -39.69 -2.10 19.63
C THR A 225 -40.99 -2.50 18.97
N GLU A 226 -41.22 -3.78 18.79
CA GLU A 226 -42.42 -4.31 18.17
C GLU A 226 -43.02 -5.44 19.04
N GLN A 227 -44.36 -5.53 18.99
CA GLN A 227 -45.11 -6.61 19.64
C GLN A 227 -45.29 -7.73 18.58
N VAL A 228 -44.67 -8.86 18.82
CA VAL A 228 -44.76 -10.00 17.91
C VAL A 228 -45.70 -11.04 18.53
N PHE A 229 -46.77 -11.39 17.79
CA PHE A 229 -47.67 -12.44 18.19
C PHE A 229 -46.92 -13.78 18.33
N THR A 230 -47.07 -14.42 19.49
CA THR A 230 -46.37 -15.70 19.77
C THR A 230 -47.35 -16.85 19.97
N GLY A 231 -48.65 -16.58 20.18
CA GLY A 231 -49.63 -17.61 20.38
C GLY A 231 -50.89 -17.13 21.07
N TRP A 232 -51.68 -18.08 21.51
CA TRP A 232 -52.93 -17.86 22.24
C TRP A 232 -52.78 -18.33 23.69
N SER A 233 -53.46 -17.64 24.61
CA SER A 233 -53.54 -18.06 26.02
C SER A 233 -54.32 -19.36 26.15
N ALA A 234 -54.22 -19.98 27.34
CA ALA A 234 -55.15 -21.07 27.69
C ALA A 234 -56.61 -20.56 27.57
N PRO A 235 -57.52 -21.32 26.95
CA PRO A 235 -58.89 -20.87 26.72
C PRO A 235 -59.72 -20.79 28.01
N VAL A 236 -60.49 -19.73 28.09
CA VAL A 236 -61.58 -19.63 29.10
C VAL A 236 -62.83 -20.21 28.45
N ASN A 237 -63.40 -21.22 29.10
CA ASN A 237 -64.57 -21.95 28.59
C ASN A 237 -65.86 -21.41 29.18
N THR A 238 -66.83 -21.13 28.34
CA THR A 238 -68.22 -20.84 28.72
C THR A 238 -69.18 -21.69 27.89
N SER A 239 -70.41 -21.81 28.34
CA SER A 239 -71.39 -22.56 27.58
C SER A 239 -72.77 -21.93 27.66
N GLU A 240 -73.54 -22.09 26.63
CA GLU A 240 -74.98 -21.77 26.60
C GLU A 240 -75.80 -22.95 26.09
N GLN A 241 -77.05 -22.99 26.50
CA GLN A 241 -78.00 -24.03 26.08
C GLN A 241 -79.29 -23.36 25.61
N THR A 242 -79.75 -23.81 24.46
CA THR A 242 -80.96 -23.28 23.84
C THR A 242 -81.80 -24.45 23.23
N TYR A 243 -82.99 -24.14 22.90
CA TYR A 243 -83.88 -25.07 22.16
C TYR A 243 -84.27 -24.41 20.85
N SER A 244 -84.37 -25.22 19.79
CA SER A 244 -84.98 -24.75 18.55
C SER A 244 -86.50 -24.61 18.69
N THR A 245 -87.14 -23.93 17.80
CA THR A 245 -88.58 -23.84 17.67
C THR A 245 -89.15 -25.28 17.61
N GLU A 246 -90.22 -25.55 18.36
CA GLU A 246 -90.91 -26.82 18.34
C GLU A 246 -91.67 -26.98 17.01
N ILE A 247 -91.52 -28.15 16.41
CA ILE A 247 -92.26 -28.54 15.18
C ILE A 247 -93.27 -29.61 15.57
N VAL A 248 -94.55 -29.29 15.39
CA VAL A 248 -95.68 -30.18 15.74
C VAL A 248 -96.04 -30.98 14.46
N GLY A 249 -95.97 -32.27 14.57
CA GLY A 249 -96.34 -33.22 13.54
C GLY A 249 -97.83 -33.42 13.43
N GLY A 250 -98.25 -34.04 12.35
CA GLY A 250 -99.65 -34.39 12.18
C GLY A 250 -100.13 -35.47 13.18
N THR A 251 -101.43 -35.44 13.51
CA THR A 251 -102.04 -36.40 14.42
C THR A 251 -102.30 -37.76 13.73
N THR A 252 -102.01 -38.83 14.47
CA THR A 252 -102.28 -40.20 14.05
C THR A 252 -103.17 -40.86 15.09
N GLN A 253 -104.15 -41.64 14.67
CA GLN A 253 -105.03 -42.33 15.59
C GLN A 253 -104.23 -43.28 16.49
N PHE A 254 -104.30 -43.06 17.78
CA PHE A 254 -103.56 -43.87 18.76
C PHE A 254 -104.38 -45.12 19.23
N THR A 255 -105.71 -44.97 19.46
CA THR A 255 -106.58 -46.09 19.82
C THR A 255 -107.77 -46.17 18.88
N SER A 256 -108.29 -47.36 18.69
CA SER A 256 -109.53 -47.62 17.96
C SER A 256 -110.82 -47.42 18.81
N THR A 257 -110.67 -47.25 20.15
CA THR A 257 -111.71 -47.05 21.12
C THR A 257 -112.43 -45.71 20.92
N ASN A 258 -113.77 -45.82 20.81
CA ASN A 258 -114.61 -44.63 20.66
C ASN A 258 -115.18 -44.21 22.02
N TYR A 259 -115.04 -43.01 22.39
CA TYR A 259 -115.57 -42.42 23.64
C TYR A 259 -116.80 -41.57 23.27
N SER A 260 -117.77 -41.53 24.16
CA SER A 260 -119.02 -40.77 24.01
C SER A 260 -118.91 -39.28 24.22
N SER A 261 -117.90 -38.84 24.95
CA SER A 261 -117.62 -37.38 25.16
C SER A 261 -116.10 -37.10 25.17
N GLN A 262 -115.74 -35.83 25.01
CA GLN A 262 -114.36 -35.35 25.10
C GLN A 262 -113.79 -35.61 26.50
N ALA A 263 -114.66 -35.43 27.60
CA ALA A 263 -114.22 -35.62 28.96
C ALA A 263 -113.79 -37.08 29.20
N ASN A 264 -114.60 -38.10 28.73
CA ASN A 264 -114.27 -39.53 28.84
C ASN A 264 -113.01 -39.90 28.08
N CYS A 265 -112.83 -39.30 26.90
CA CYS A 265 -111.59 -39.45 26.13
C CYS A 265 -110.39 -38.86 26.84
N ASN A 266 -110.50 -37.63 27.42
CA ASN A 266 -109.43 -36.99 28.16
C ASN A 266 -109.00 -37.76 29.40
N ASN A 267 -109.98 -38.38 30.10
CA ASN A 267 -109.66 -39.22 31.29
C ASN A 267 -108.95 -40.54 30.91
N ALA A 268 -109.13 -40.98 29.70
CA ALA A 268 -108.58 -42.28 29.23
C ALA A 268 -107.30 -42.11 28.39
N ARG A 269 -106.99 -40.85 27.97
CA ARG A 269 -105.76 -40.66 27.20
C ARG A 269 -104.53 -40.84 28.04
N PRO A 270 -103.44 -41.38 27.49
CA PRO A 270 -102.16 -41.42 28.20
C PRO A 270 -101.65 -39.99 28.49
N ALA A 271 -100.86 -39.88 29.52
CA ALA A 271 -100.09 -38.66 29.74
C ALA A 271 -99.10 -38.44 28.61
N ASP A 272 -98.87 -37.16 28.24
CA ASP A 272 -97.85 -36.80 27.25
C ASP A 272 -96.47 -37.30 27.74
N LEU A 273 -95.69 -37.87 26.83
CA LEU A 273 -94.34 -38.33 27.14
C LEU A 273 -93.40 -37.16 27.36
N ALA A 274 -92.41 -37.34 28.20
CA ALA A 274 -91.32 -36.37 28.36
C ALA A 274 -90.47 -36.28 27.10
N TRP A 275 -89.76 -35.20 26.96
CA TRP A 275 -88.75 -35.05 25.87
C TRP A 275 -87.70 -36.14 25.98
N ALA A 276 -87.42 -36.85 24.91
CA ALA A 276 -86.37 -37.85 24.80
C ALA A 276 -85.53 -37.60 23.58
N ASN A 277 -84.30 -38.05 23.60
CA ASN A 277 -83.41 -37.95 22.47
C ASN A 277 -83.98 -38.74 21.23
N ASN A 278 -83.91 -38.14 20.06
CA ASN A 278 -84.42 -38.65 18.82
C ASN A 278 -83.35 -38.69 17.71
N GLY A 279 -82.46 -39.64 17.81
CA GLY A 279 -81.32 -39.79 16.95
C GLY A 279 -79.97 -39.33 17.58
N ASN A 280 -78.89 -39.40 16.83
CA ASN A 280 -77.58 -39.08 17.31
C ASN A 280 -77.38 -37.54 17.34
N ALA A 281 -76.65 -37.08 18.33
CA ALA A 281 -76.21 -35.69 18.35
C ALA A 281 -75.18 -35.40 17.19
N THR A 282 -75.28 -34.25 16.66
CA THR A 282 -74.30 -33.72 15.68
C THR A 282 -73.49 -32.61 16.32
N THR A 283 -72.19 -32.57 16.07
CA THR A 283 -71.27 -31.52 16.55
C THR A 283 -70.62 -30.81 15.41
N ALA A 284 -70.59 -29.49 15.46
CA ALA A 284 -69.86 -28.61 14.52
C ALA A 284 -68.99 -27.65 15.29
N THR A 285 -67.78 -27.42 14.83
CA THR A 285 -66.82 -26.50 15.44
C THR A 285 -66.48 -25.39 14.44
N SER A 286 -66.42 -24.15 14.92
CA SER A 286 -65.99 -22.97 14.17
C SER A 286 -65.04 -22.14 15.01
N THR A 287 -64.06 -21.50 14.33
CA THR A 287 -63.12 -20.59 14.95
C THR A 287 -63.31 -19.20 14.35
N THR A 288 -63.47 -18.23 15.22
CA THR A 288 -63.61 -16.81 14.82
C THR A 288 -62.75 -15.92 15.70
N THR A 289 -62.50 -14.69 15.27
CA THR A 289 -61.90 -13.66 16.12
C THR A 289 -62.98 -12.65 16.45
N ASN A 290 -63.11 -12.34 17.72
CA ASN A 290 -64.11 -11.36 18.19
C ASN A 290 -63.60 -9.92 18.06
N GLY A 291 -64.44 -8.94 18.37
CA GLY A 291 -64.12 -7.52 18.30
C GLY A 291 -62.98 -7.05 19.24
N SER A 292 -62.63 -7.88 20.23
CA SER A 292 -61.49 -7.66 21.14
C SER A 292 -60.21 -8.36 20.70
N GLY A 293 -60.19 -8.97 19.51
CA GLY A 293 -59.04 -9.66 18.98
C GLY A 293 -58.79 -11.07 19.57
N GLN A 294 -59.70 -11.57 20.37
CA GLN A 294 -59.61 -12.92 20.99
C GLN A 294 -60.06 -14.00 20.02
N GLN A 295 -59.41 -15.12 20.03
CA GLN A 295 -59.83 -16.29 19.29
C GLN A 295 -60.96 -16.98 20.06
N VAL A 296 -62.08 -17.21 19.39
CA VAL A 296 -63.25 -17.93 19.96
C VAL A 296 -63.47 -19.19 19.13
N VAL A 297 -63.27 -20.34 19.76
CA VAL A 297 -63.60 -21.64 19.19
C VAL A 297 -64.97 -22.02 19.73
N THR A 298 -65.97 -22.04 18.86
CA THR A 298 -67.35 -22.40 19.21
C THR A 298 -67.62 -23.83 18.78
N THR A 299 -67.94 -24.71 19.75
CA THR A 299 -68.40 -26.08 19.51
C THR A 299 -69.91 -26.18 19.75
N THR A 300 -70.67 -26.32 18.71
CA THR A 300 -72.13 -26.46 18.76
C THR A 300 -72.53 -27.91 18.64
N THR A 301 -73.13 -28.44 19.73
CA THR A 301 -73.71 -29.79 19.75
C THR A 301 -75.21 -29.66 19.61
N THR A 302 -75.79 -30.27 18.61
CA THR A 302 -77.26 -30.32 18.34
C THR A 302 -77.77 -31.72 18.56
N GLN A 303 -78.58 -31.88 19.61
CA GLN A 303 -79.24 -33.12 19.94
C GLN A 303 -80.74 -33.05 19.56
N PRO A 304 -81.18 -33.76 18.50
CA PRO A 304 -82.62 -33.89 18.18
C PRO A 304 -83.38 -34.52 19.35
N GLN A 305 -84.53 -33.94 19.69
CA GLN A 305 -85.45 -34.45 20.74
C GLN A 305 -86.84 -34.58 20.18
N ARG A 306 -87.57 -35.51 20.72
CA ARG A 306 -88.96 -35.78 20.42
C ARG A 306 -89.75 -36.04 21.69
N LYS A 307 -90.96 -35.50 21.76
CA LYS A 307 -91.98 -35.93 22.69
C LYS A 307 -93.25 -36.40 21.94
N THR A 308 -93.95 -37.37 22.46
CA THR A 308 -95.24 -37.80 21.92
C THR A 308 -96.33 -37.21 22.80
N ASN A 309 -97.23 -36.51 22.20
CA ASN A 309 -98.40 -35.89 22.85
C ASN A 309 -99.63 -36.64 22.46
N TYR A 310 -100.58 -36.67 23.31
CA TYR A 310 -101.87 -37.29 23.09
C TYR A 310 -102.98 -36.27 23.16
N VAL A 311 -103.96 -36.34 22.22
CA VAL A 311 -105.06 -35.40 22.13
C VAL A 311 -106.32 -36.10 21.77
N CYS A 312 -107.44 -35.71 22.36
CA CYS A 312 -108.75 -36.17 21.97
C CYS A 312 -109.33 -35.35 20.85
N GLN A 313 -109.62 -36.03 19.72
CA GLN A 313 -110.23 -35.37 18.55
C GLN A 313 -111.57 -36.05 18.24
N GLN A 314 -112.56 -35.27 17.81
CA GLN A 314 -113.86 -35.75 17.31
C GLN A 314 -113.68 -36.38 15.95
N THR A 315 -114.31 -37.55 15.79
CA THR A 315 -114.34 -38.26 14.47
C THR A 315 -115.64 -37.97 13.76
N ASN A 316 -115.76 -38.35 12.47
CA ASN A 316 -116.89 -38.05 11.61
C ASN A 316 -118.24 -38.66 12.13
N ASN A 317 -118.22 -39.62 13.05
CA ASN A 317 -119.42 -40.22 13.70
C ASN A 317 -119.75 -39.62 15.02
N ASN A 318 -119.43 -38.41 15.35
CA ASN A 318 -119.64 -37.65 16.61
C ASN A 318 -119.08 -38.41 17.86
N ARG A 319 -118.02 -39.20 17.66
CA ARG A 319 -117.31 -39.90 18.68
C ARG A 319 -115.92 -39.28 18.90
N TRP A 320 -115.39 -39.40 20.09
CA TRP A 320 -114.06 -38.93 20.41
C TRP A 320 -113.09 -40.14 20.45
N ARG A 321 -111.86 -39.92 19.89
CA ARG A 321 -110.77 -40.87 19.95
C ARG A 321 -109.50 -40.21 20.38
N VAL A 322 -108.58 -40.98 20.94
CA VAL A 322 -107.26 -40.52 21.27
C VAL A 322 -106.37 -40.58 19.98
N PHE A 323 -105.79 -39.49 19.66
CA PHE A 323 -104.79 -39.37 18.64
C PHE A 323 -103.47 -39.04 19.31
N SER A 324 -102.39 -39.41 18.70
CA SER A 324 -101.03 -39.00 19.10
C SER A 324 -100.41 -38.16 18.01
N PHE A 325 -99.56 -37.25 18.41
CA PHE A 325 -98.70 -36.52 17.51
C PHE A 325 -97.36 -36.34 18.17
N ASN A 326 -96.30 -36.28 17.34
CA ASN A 326 -94.95 -36.01 17.80
C ASN A 326 -94.64 -34.53 17.67
N THR A 327 -94.08 -33.95 18.73
CA THR A 327 -93.40 -32.64 18.66
C THR A 327 -91.92 -32.89 18.69
N THR A 328 -91.20 -32.26 17.77
CA THR A 328 -89.76 -32.37 17.69
C THR A 328 -89.12 -31.01 17.92
N ARG A 329 -87.94 -31.00 18.50
CA ARG A 329 -87.07 -29.84 18.66
C ARG A 329 -85.61 -30.28 18.69
N ASN A 330 -84.70 -29.33 18.59
CA ASN A 330 -83.29 -29.58 18.85
C ASN A 330 -82.92 -28.95 20.17
N PHE A 331 -82.22 -29.72 21.04
CA PHE A 331 -81.50 -29.20 22.17
C PHE A 331 -80.10 -28.83 21.69
N ILE A 332 -79.72 -27.53 21.75
CA ILE A 332 -78.48 -26.97 21.22
C ILE A 332 -77.62 -26.51 22.40
N THR A 333 -76.45 -27.12 22.53
CA THR A 333 -75.39 -26.69 23.48
C THR A 333 -74.28 -26.06 22.69
N ARG A 334 -73.92 -24.82 22.99
CA ARG A 334 -72.77 -24.15 22.46
C ARG A 334 -71.74 -23.97 23.56
N ASN A 335 -70.52 -24.49 23.32
CA ASN A 335 -69.38 -24.32 24.20
C ASN A 335 -68.45 -23.34 23.47
N PHE A 336 -68.01 -22.26 24.17
CA PHE A 336 -67.10 -21.25 23.70
C PHE A 336 -65.78 -21.40 24.45
N ALA A 337 -64.67 -21.57 23.69
CA ALA A 337 -63.33 -21.55 24.22
C ALA A 337 -62.66 -20.25 23.71
N THR A 338 -62.54 -19.27 24.60
CA THR A 338 -62.00 -17.92 24.27
C THR A 338 -60.58 -17.81 24.74
N SER A 339 -59.64 -17.48 23.85
CA SER A 339 -58.22 -17.31 24.14
C SER A 339 -57.78 -15.89 23.78
N ASP A 340 -56.98 -15.27 24.63
CA ASP A 340 -56.34 -13.98 24.41
C ASP A 340 -55.07 -14.15 23.57
N PRO A 341 -54.74 -13.20 22.65
CA PRO A 341 -53.48 -13.23 21.95
C PRO A 341 -52.33 -12.90 22.93
N ILE A 342 -51.26 -13.68 22.85
CA ILE A 342 -50.00 -13.44 23.57
C ILE A 342 -49.04 -12.78 22.66
N TYR A 343 -48.49 -11.65 23.10
CA TYR A 343 -47.45 -10.91 22.40
C TYR A 343 -46.18 -10.89 23.22
N GLU A 344 -45.05 -11.01 22.52
CA GLU A 344 -43.72 -10.82 23.08
C GLU A 344 -43.12 -9.54 22.55
N THR A 345 -42.53 -8.73 23.43
CA THR A 345 -41.83 -7.53 23.05
C THR A 345 -40.47 -7.90 22.47
N ARG A 346 -40.23 -7.64 21.20
CA ARG A 346 -38.93 -7.81 20.55
C ARG A 346 -38.37 -6.47 20.14
N THR A 347 -37.06 -6.35 20.28
CA THR A 347 -36.32 -5.20 19.79
C THR A 347 -35.46 -5.61 18.59
N ARG A 348 -35.41 -4.77 17.56
CA ARG A 348 -34.49 -4.89 16.43
C ARG A 348 -33.80 -3.58 16.19
N GLN A 349 -32.58 -3.65 15.68
CA GLN A 349 -31.83 -2.48 15.24
C GLN A 349 -32.19 -2.19 13.79
N GLU A 350 -32.58 -0.95 13.50
CA GLU A 350 -32.88 -0.47 12.17
C GLU A 350 -31.92 0.66 11.80
N PHE A 351 -31.22 0.52 10.67
CA PHE A 351 -30.31 1.56 10.20
C PHE A 351 -31.04 2.88 10.03
N ALA A 352 -30.52 3.92 10.68
CA ALA A 352 -31.06 5.29 10.61
C ALA A 352 -30.27 6.15 9.63
N ASN A 353 -28.95 6.27 9.82
CA ASN A 353 -28.07 7.11 9.01
C ASN A 353 -26.59 6.76 9.28
N TRP A 354 -25.69 7.49 8.65
CA TRP A 354 -24.24 7.46 8.91
C TRP A 354 -23.80 8.69 9.72
N ALA A 355 -22.95 8.48 10.70
CA ALA A 355 -22.21 9.55 11.39
C ALA A 355 -20.79 9.61 10.84
N TYR A 356 -20.39 10.75 10.29
CA TYR A 356 -19.06 10.97 9.69
C TYR A 356 -18.15 11.68 10.69
N ARG A 357 -17.06 11.02 11.05
CA ARG A 357 -16.08 11.52 12.03
C ARG A 357 -14.78 10.77 11.93
N GLU A 358 -13.78 11.25 12.64
CA GLU A 358 -12.61 10.44 12.95
C GLU A 358 -13.00 9.26 13.86
N VAL A 359 -12.51 8.08 13.53
CA VAL A 359 -12.82 6.82 14.21
C VAL A 359 -11.51 6.09 14.51
N SER A 360 -11.37 5.67 15.75
CA SER A 360 -10.29 4.77 16.16
C SER A 360 -10.60 3.34 15.70
N VAL A 361 -9.76 2.80 14.84
CA VAL A 361 -9.97 1.50 14.21
C VAL A 361 -8.93 0.50 14.70
N ASP A 362 -9.37 -0.65 15.17
CA ASP A 362 -8.50 -1.81 15.44
C ASP A 362 -7.96 -2.37 14.11
N THR A 363 -6.64 -2.29 13.94
CA THR A 363 -5.87 -2.75 12.79
C THR A 363 -5.03 -3.99 13.10
N SER A 364 -5.09 -4.52 14.33
CA SER A 364 -4.24 -5.62 14.81
C SER A 364 -4.31 -6.88 13.94
N VAL A 365 -5.50 -7.23 13.46
CA VAL A 365 -5.72 -8.34 12.51
C VAL A 365 -5.51 -7.88 11.07
N TYR A 366 -5.99 -6.69 10.71
CA TYR A 366 -5.89 -6.15 9.34
C TYR A 366 -4.45 -6.04 8.86
N LYS A 367 -3.52 -5.58 9.70
CA LYS A 367 -2.09 -5.46 9.37
C LYS A 367 -1.39 -6.80 9.08
N THR A 368 -2.01 -7.92 9.44
CA THR A 368 -1.50 -9.27 9.14
C THR A 368 -1.87 -9.77 7.74
N PHE A 369 -2.56 -8.94 6.94
CA PHE A 369 -3.14 -9.30 5.64
C PHE A 369 -4.28 -10.32 5.73
N ALA A 370 -4.85 -10.52 6.91
CA ALA A 370 -6.08 -11.29 7.11
C ALA A 370 -7.31 -10.44 6.79
N ALA A 371 -8.39 -11.09 6.40
CA ALA A 371 -9.66 -10.41 6.14
C ALA A 371 -10.32 -9.97 7.46
N VAL A 372 -10.80 -8.74 7.50
CA VAL A 372 -11.48 -8.14 8.65
C VAL A 372 -12.85 -7.62 8.23
N SER A 373 -13.89 -7.98 8.98
CA SER A 373 -15.26 -7.54 8.73
C SER A 373 -15.54 -6.21 9.44
N LYS A 374 -16.12 -5.25 8.71
CA LYS A 374 -16.55 -3.93 9.23
C LYS A 374 -17.97 -3.60 8.78
N PRO A 375 -18.79 -2.92 9.59
CA PRO A 375 -20.18 -2.59 9.26
C PRO A 375 -20.24 -1.34 8.36
N ASN A 376 -19.58 -1.37 7.22
CA ASN A 376 -19.39 -0.25 6.30
C ASN A 376 -20.12 -0.42 4.96
N GLY A 377 -20.85 -1.52 4.77
CA GLY A 377 -21.67 -1.79 3.59
C GLY A 377 -23.01 -1.06 3.62
N THR A 378 -23.88 -1.37 2.67
CA THR A 378 -25.23 -0.76 2.56
C THR A 378 -25.98 -0.90 3.88
N SER A 379 -26.51 0.21 4.40
CA SER A 379 -27.25 0.27 5.66
C SER A 379 -26.52 -0.36 6.87
N GLY A 380 -25.20 -0.24 6.92
CA GLY A 380 -24.39 -0.79 8.01
C GLY A 380 -24.15 -2.30 7.92
N ALA A 381 -24.39 -2.91 6.76
CA ALA A 381 -24.07 -4.31 6.56
C ALA A 381 -22.56 -4.59 6.68
N ALA A 382 -22.22 -5.76 7.20
CA ALA A 382 -20.83 -6.17 7.34
C ALA A 382 -20.21 -6.49 5.97
N VAL A 383 -19.01 -5.95 5.73
CA VAL A 383 -18.20 -6.23 4.53
C VAL A 383 -16.79 -6.59 4.98
N SER A 384 -16.19 -7.60 4.35
CA SER A 384 -14.82 -8.02 4.63
C SER A 384 -13.83 -7.31 3.72
N TYR A 385 -12.72 -6.86 4.33
CA TYR A 385 -11.63 -6.16 3.66
C TYR A 385 -10.29 -6.80 4.00
N THR A 386 -9.38 -6.81 3.05
CA THR A 386 -8.00 -7.29 3.22
C THR A 386 -7.05 -6.15 2.87
N TRP A 387 -6.00 -5.99 3.66
CA TRP A 387 -5.04 -4.90 3.48
C TRP A 387 -4.28 -5.01 2.15
N GLY A 388 -4.24 -3.92 1.41
CA GLY A 388 -3.48 -3.81 0.14
C GLY A 388 -1.98 -3.55 0.33
N GLY A 389 -1.53 -3.22 1.55
CA GLY A 389 -0.13 -2.97 1.88
C GLY A 389 0.31 -1.50 1.86
N CYS A 390 -0.55 -0.57 1.44
CA CYS A 390 -0.25 0.85 1.59
C CYS A 390 -0.35 1.29 3.05
N ILE A 391 0.47 2.28 3.44
CA ILE A 391 0.56 2.76 4.81
C ILE A 391 0.17 4.23 4.92
N GLU A 392 -0.20 4.64 6.13
CA GLU A 392 -0.15 6.02 6.57
C GLU A 392 1.09 6.25 7.42
N GLU A 393 1.74 7.42 7.23
CA GLU A 393 2.97 7.75 7.94
C GLU A 393 2.72 7.94 9.44
N ARG A 394 3.77 7.72 10.21
CA ARG A 394 3.86 8.04 11.63
C ARG A 394 3.72 9.54 11.89
N GLU A 395 3.73 9.96 13.13
CA GLU A 395 3.53 11.36 13.52
C GLU A 395 4.46 12.31 12.76
N THR A 396 3.93 13.48 12.43
CA THR A 396 4.61 14.54 11.70
C THR A 396 4.22 15.92 12.22
N ASP A 397 4.89 16.95 11.72
CA ASP A 397 4.67 18.34 12.12
C ASP A 397 4.06 19.14 10.96
N ALA A 398 2.90 19.77 11.22
CA ALA A 398 2.19 20.63 10.25
C ALA A 398 2.82 22.02 10.23
N THR A 399 4.06 22.14 9.74
CA THR A 399 4.82 23.39 9.70
C THR A 399 5.22 23.78 8.29
N ASP A 400 5.50 25.05 8.07
CA ASP A 400 6.08 25.61 6.84
C ASP A 400 7.60 25.82 6.93
N SER A 401 8.25 25.27 7.94
CA SER A 401 9.67 25.48 8.28
C SER A 401 10.47 24.18 8.33
N ILE A 402 10.22 23.25 7.42
CA ILE A 402 10.99 21.99 7.33
C ILE A 402 12.35 22.24 6.70
N SER A 403 13.41 21.75 7.34
CA SER A 403 14.79 21.80 6.83
C SER A 403 15.63 20.63 7.36
N TYR A 404 16.78 20.39 6.71
CA TYR A 404 17.77 19.40 7.14
C TYR A 404 19.14 20.04 7.30
N SER A 405 19.88 19.59 8.31
CA SER A 405 21.28 19.95 8.51
C SER A 405 22.08 18.72 8.91
N SER A 406 23.29 18.57 8.38
CA SER A 406 24.23 17.49 8.75
C SER A 406 24.63 17.48 10.23
N VAL A 407 24.43 18.61 10.93
CA VAL A 407 24.79 18.76 12.35
C VAL A 407 23.61 18.45 13.27
N THR A 408 22.41 18.90 12.92
CA THR A 408 21.21 18.81 13.78
C THR A 408 20.17 17.81 13.30
N GLY A 409 20.36 17.26 12.11
CA GLY A 409 19.36 16.38 11.48
C GLY A 409 18.17 17.15 10.91
N MET A 410 17.00 16.52 10.92
CA MET A 410 15.73 17.09 10.47
C MET A 410 15.20 18.10 11.49
N SER A 411 14.67 19.21 11.02
CA SER A 411 14.06 20.27 11.83
C SER A 411 12.66 20.59 11.30
N PRO A 412 11.62 20.60 12.14
CA PRO A 412 11.64 20.23 13.55
C PRO A 412 11.84 18.72 13.77
N SER A 413 12.42 18.34 14.89
CA SER A 413 12.64 16.93 15.25
C SER A 413 11.34 16.19 15.60
N THR A 414 10.23 16.90 15.77
CA THR A 414 8.88 16.37 15.96
C THR A 414 8.25 15.82 14.68
N ALA A 415 8.80 16.16 13.51
CA ALA A 415 8.43 15.55 12.23
C ALA A 415 9.06 14.13 12.12
N LEU A 416 8.58 13.20 12.95
CA LEU A 416 9.14 11.85 13.09
C LEU A 416 9.13 11.06 11.79
N ASP A 417 8.17 11.33 10.92
CA ASP A 417 8.06 10.71 9.60
C ASP A 417 9.26 11.03 8.70
N LEU A 418 9.86 12.21 8.84
CA LEU A 418 11.02 12.64 8.05
C LEU A 418 12.36 12.10 8.58
N ASP A 419 12.40 11.58 9.79
CA ASP A 419 13.56 10.85 10.27
C ASP A 419 13.60 9.46 9.62
N VAL A 420 14.45 9.33 8.61
CA VAL A 420 14.57 8.10 7.80
C VAL A 420 15.22 6.95 8.56
N ASP A 421 15.94 7.26 9.64
CA ASP A 421 16.70 6.29 10.44
C ASP A 421 15.95 5.83 11.69
N LEU A 422 14.91 6.54 12.10
CA LEU A 422 14.12 6.20 13.27
C LEU A 422 13.40 4.85 13.07
N ALA A 423 13.76 3.86 13.88
CA ALA A 423 12.99 2.62 13.98
C ALA A 423 11.83 2.82 14.97
N PRO A 424 10.62 2.32 14.66
CA PRO A 424 9.50 2.35 15.60
C PRO A 424 9.82 1.60 16.91
N ASP A 425 9.32 2.13 18.02
CA ASP A 425 9.45 1.53 19.34
C ASP A 425 8.08 1.31 20.01
N SER A 426 7.99 1.46 21.34
CA SER A 426 6.73 1.33 22.08
C SER A 426 5.81 2.55 21.93
N ASP A 427 6.36 3.70 21.56
CA ASP A 427 5.60 4.93 21.32
C ASP A 427 4.74 4.78 20.05
N PRO A 428 3.40 4.91 20.13
CA PRO A 428 2.52 4.81 18.98
C PRO A 428 2.83 5.83 17.89
N ASP A 429 3.35 7.01 18.24
CA ASP A 429 3.66 8.09 17.30
C ASP A 429 4.83 7.74 16.37
N THR A 430 5.66 6.76 16.74
CA THR A 430 6.76 6.25 15.92
C THR A 430 6.32 5.18 14.91
N LYS A 431 5.09 4.65 15.00
CA LYS A 431 4.60 3.52 14.19
C LYS A 431 3.87 3.97 12.94
N TRP A 432 3.86 3.09 11.94
CA TRP A 432 3.07 3.30 10.72
C TRP A 432 1.67 2.72 10.86
N GLY A 433 0.66 3.46 10.35
CA GLY A 433 -0.71 2.99 10.25
C GLY A 433 -0.95 2.15 8.99
N PRO A 434 -1.62 1.00 9.05
CA PRO A 434 -2.13 0.35 7.86
C PRO A 434 -3.21 1.21 7.21
N MET A 435 -2.97 1.72 6.00
CA MET A 435 -3.94 2.49 5.24
C MET A 435 -5.16 1.63 4.90
N TRP A 436 -6.36 2.14 5.20
CA TRP A 436 -7.62 1.42 4.99
C TRP A 436 -8.58 2.21 4.09
N PRO A 437 -8.40 2.18 2.77
CA PRO A 437 -9.16 3.00 1.83
C PRO A 437 -10.67 2.84 1.86
N GLU A 438 -11.14 1.64 2.22
CA GLU A 438 -12.56 1.33 2.29
C GLU A 438 -13.26 2.00 3.46
N LEU A 439 -12.50 2.43 4.47
CA LEU A 439 -13.02 3.12 5.66
C LEU A 439 -12.86 4.64 5.59
N ALA A 440 -12.13 5.17 4.63
CA ALA A 440 -11.85 6.59 4.50
C ALA A 440 -13.02 7.33 3.84
N TYR A 441 -13.68 8.23 4.59
CA TYR A 441 -14.84 8.99 4.13
C TYR A 441 -14.69 10.48 4.39
N LEU A 442 -15.03 11.27 3.38
CA LEU A 442 -15.11 12.72 3.48
C LEU A 442 -16.40 13.15 4.20
N ARG A 443 -16.31 14.17 5.06
CA ARG A 443 -17.48 14.94 5.50
C ARG A 443 -17.81 15.95 4.42
N GLN A 444 -18.76 15.60 3.58
CA GLN A 444 -19.07 16.36 2.39
C GLN A 444 -20.54 16.77 2.37
N VAL A 445 -20.81 18.03 2.10
CA VAL A 445 -22.15 18.57 1.92
C VAL A 445 -22.31 19.08 0.50
N THR A 446 -23.36 18.61 -0.18
CA THR A 446 -23.73 19.09 -1.51
C THR A 446 -24.96 20.01 -1.39
N THR A 447 -24.83 21.24 -1.87
CA THR A 447 -25.89 22.25 -1.92
C THR A 447 -26.13 22.66 -3.36
N TRP A 448 -27.13 23.54 -3.59
CA TRP A 448 -27.35 24.15 -4.90
C TRP A 448 -26.17 25.01 -5.40
N GLN A 449 -25.30 25.46 -4.48
CA GLN A 449 -24.08 26.22 -4.79
C GLN A 449 -22.87 25.33 -5.10
N GLY A 450 -22.96 24.04 -4.90
CA GLY A 450 -21.88 23.07 -5.13
C GLY A 450 -21.67 22.11 -3.97
N THR A 451 -20.56 21.40 -4.03
CA THR A 451 -20.15 20.44 -3.01
C THR A 451 -19.00 21.00 -2.18
N PHE A 452 -19.15 20.97 -0.87
CA PHE A 452 -18.20 21.55 0.08
C PHE A 452 -17.75 20.48 1.10
N LEU A 453 -16.45 20.46 1.40
CA LEU A 453 -15.94 19.75 2.57
C LEU A 453 -16.28 20.55 3.83
N THR A 454 -16.50 19.85 4.94
CA THR A 454 -16.85 20.48 6.23
C THR A 454 -16.08 19.81 7.37
N SER A 455 -15.70 20.59 8.37
CA SER A 455 -15.12 20.10 9.62
C SER A 455 -16.15 19.53 10.59
N ALA A 456 -17.44 19.85 10.40
CA ALA A 456 -18.53 19.35 11.23
C ALA A 456 -18.89 17.90 10.86
N THR A 457 -19.33 17.11 11.84
CA THR A 457 -19.85 15.76 11.61
C THR A 457 -21.16 15.84 10.81
N GLN A 458 -21.23 15.09 9.69
CA GLN A 458 -22.43 14.95 8.86
C GLN A 458 -23.06 13.58 9.09
N THR A 459 -24.39 13.50 9.09
CA THR A 459 -25.13 12.26 9.34
C THR A 459 -25.77 11.66 8.09
N SER A 460 -25.84 12.40 6.99
CA SER A 460 -26.57 11.99 5.79
C SER A 460 -25.76 12.06 4.51
N GLN A 461 -24.70 12.83 4.48
CA GLN A 461 -23.91 13.08 3.28
C GLN A 461 -22.44 12.85 3.56
N GLY A 462 -21.82 12.00 2.78
CA GLY A 462 -20.41 11.74 2.83
C GLY A 462 -20.02 10.87 1.66
N THR A 463 -18.81 11.03 1.18
CA THR A 463 -18.28 10.33 0.02
C THR A 463 -17.03 9.58 0.43
N ARG A 464 -16.87 8.36 -0.02
CA ARG A 464 -15.63 7.63 0.15
C ARG A 464 -14.50 8.43 -0.50
N ALA A 465 -13.42 8.68 0.24
CA ALA A 465 -12.26 9.38 -0.29
C ALA A 465 -11.64 8.57 -1.43
N SER A 466 -11.23 9.27 -2.49
CA SER A 466 -10.42 8.64 -3.52
C SER A 466 -9.06 8.28 -2.95
N SER A 467 -8.52 7.15 -3.33
CA SER A 467 -7.22 6.64 -2.88
C SER A 467 -6.55 5.84 -4.00
N SER A 468 -5.25 5.75 -3.95
CA SER A 468 -4.48 4.87 -4.83
C SER A 468 -3.41 4.15 -4.01
N CYS A 469 -3.15 2.90 -4.35
CA CYS A 469 -2.09 2.10 -3.73
C CYS A 469 -1.21 1.56 -4.86
N PRO A 470 0.01 2.08 -5.05
CA PRO A 470 0.90 1.67 -6.13
C PRO A 470 1.36 0.22 -5.95
N TYR A 471 2.06 -0.30 -6.95
CA TYR A 471 2.67 -1.62 -6.84
C TYR A 471 3.64 -1.68 -5.65
N GLN A 472 3.79 -2.87 -5.07
CA GLN A 472 4.59 -3.06 -3.86
C GLN A 472 6.05 -2.64 -4.07
N ALA A 473 6.59 -1.86 -3.12
CA ALA A 473 8.02 -1.53 -3.08
C ALA A 473 8.88 -2.78 -2.84
N GLN A 474 10.12 -2.71 -3.26
CA GLN A 474 11.09 -3.79 -3.08
C GLN A 474 12.38 -3.26 -2.46
N ILE A 475 12.86 -3.96 -1.41
CA ILE A 475 14.13 -3.64 -0.77
C ILE A 475 15.32 -4.10 -1.63
N LEU A 476 16.50 -3.52 -1.36
CA LEU A 476 17.75 -3.86 -2.03
C LEU A 476 17.99 -5.38 -2.14
N SER A 477 18.04 -5.87 -3.36
CA SER A 477 18.33 -7.27 -3.67
C SER A 477 19.04 -7.40 -5.01
N THR A 478 19.83 -8.47 -5.16
CA THR A 478 20.33 -8.87 -6.48
C THR A 478 19.18 -9.47 -7.29
N MET A 479 19.08 -9.12 -8.56
CA MET A 479 18.01 -9.59 -9.43
C MET A 479 18.57 -10.12 -10.74
N ASN A 480 17.97 -11.19 -11.25
CA ASN A 480 18.16 -11.59 -12.63
C ASN A 480 17.27 -10.76 -13.57
N GLN A 481 17.53 -10.84 -14.87
CA GLN A 481 16.79 -10.08 -15.89
C GLN A 481 15.29 -10.32 -15.83
N SER A 482 14.86 -11.58 -15.72
CA SER A 482 13.43 -11.92 -15.70
C SER A 482 12.71 -11.31 -14.52
N ALA A 483 13.29 -11.34 -13.31
CA ALA A 483 12.71 -10.74 -12.12
C ALA A 483 12.63 -9.21 -12.24
N PHE A 484 13.70 -8.57 -12.74
CA PHE A 484 13.71 -7.12 -12.96
C PHE A 484 12.66 -6.68 -14.00
N TYR A 485 12.56 -7.42 -15.12
CA TYR A 485 11.60 -7.14 -16.18
C TYR A 485 10.16 -7.31 -15.70
N SER A 486 9.90 -8.40 -14.96
CA SER A 486 8.58 -8.65 -14.38
C SER A 486 8.17 -7.55 -13.41
N TYR A 487 9.12 -7.05 -12.61
CA TYR A 487 8.86 -5.91 -11.73
C TYR A 487 8.54 -4.64 -12.54
N ALA A 488 9.35 -4.31 -13.54
CA ALA A 488 9.10 -3.15 -14.39
C ALA A 488 7.71 -3.22 -15.05
N ASP A 489 7.29 -4.40 -15.53
CA ASP A 489 5.99 -4.59 -16.17
C ASP A 489 4.79 -4.49 -15.20
N SER A 490 5.03 -4.68 -13.89
CA SER A 490 3.99 -4.59 -12.87
C SER A 490 3.59 -3.15 -12.48
N LEU A 491 4.39 -2.15 -12.85
CA LEU A 491 4.11 -0.76 -12.50
C LEU A 491 2.81 -0.27 -13.18
N VAL A 492 1.91 0.36 -12.44
CA VAL A 492 0.61 0.86 -12.92
C VAL A 492 0.45 2.32 -12.54
N ALA A 493 -0.08 3.13 -13.45
CA ALA A 493 -0.31 4.56 -13.22
C ALA A 493 -1.62 4.80 -12.47
N ALA A 494 -1.54 5.45 -11.29
CA ALA A 494 -2.69 5.86 -10.49
C ALA A 494 -2.31 6.89 -9.41
N GLY A 495 -3.25 7.77 -9.03
CA GLY A 495 -3.10 8.71 -7.90
C GLY A 495 -2.46 10.03 -8.25
N SER A 496 -2.25 10.85 -7.22
CA SER A 496 -1.66 12.20 -7.28
C SER A 496 -0.16 12.17 -6.98
N THR A 497 0.54 13.29 -7.19
CA THR A 497 2.01 13.34 -7.19
C THR A 497 2.56 13.92 -5.87
N TYR A 498 3.27 13.06 -5.11
CA TYR A 498 3.91 13.39 -3.83
C TYR A 498 5.39 13.04 -3.88
N HIS A 499 6.23 13.96 -4.35
CA HIS A 499 7.68 13.75 -4.53
C HIS A 499 8.39 13.42 -3.22
N ASP A 500 8.02 14.12 -2.14
CA ASP A 500 8.58 13.91 -0.81
C ASP A 500 8.36 12.49 -0.31
N LEU A 501 7.18 11.91 -0.55
CA LEU A 501 6.88 10.54 -0.18
C LEU A 501 7.79 9.53 -0.92
N GLY A 502 7.97 9.73 -2.22
CA GLY A 502 8.87 8.90 -3.02
C GLY A 502 10.32 8.99 -2.50
N MET A 503 10.82 10.21 -2.25
CA MET A 503 12.17 10.43 -1.75
C MET A 503 12.37 9.89 -0.34
N LEU A 504 11.39 10.10 0.55
CA LEU A 504 11.37 9.58 1.92
C LEU A 504 11.59 8.07 1.96
N TRP A 505 10.79 7.33 1.21
CA TRP A 505 10.88 5.88 1.22
C TRP A 505 12.04 5.34 0.40
N GLY A 506 12.45 6.05 -0.66
CA GLY A 506 13.69 5.75 -1.37
C GLY A 506 14.91 5.81 -0.46
N LEU A 507 15.00 6.86 0.34
CA LEU A 507 16.09 7.03 1.29
C LEU A 507 15.97 6.06 2.48
N ARG A 508 14.77 5.88 3.04
CA ARG A 508 14.53 4.99 4.20
C ARG A 508 14.88 3.53 3.91
N LEU A 509 14.49 2.99 2.76
CA LEU A 509 14.82 1.61 2.37
C LEU A 509 16.31 1.41 2.03
N SER A 510 17.06 2.48 1.84
CA SER A 510 18.47 2.45 1.42
C SER A 510 19.42 2.99 2.47
N SER A 511 18.92 3.55 3.59
CA SER A 511 19.74 4.16 4.63
C SER A 511 20.55 3.10 5.37
N PRO A 512 21.88 3.29 5.52
CA PRO A 512 22.72 2.37 6.28
C PRO A 512 22.52 2.44 7.78
N GLN A 513 21.77 3.43 8.29
CA GLN A 513 21.44 3.58 9.71
C GLN A 513 19.95 3.30 10.01
N GLY A 514 19.12 3.15 8.98
CA GLY A 514 17.66 3.03 9.11
C GLY A 514 17.18 1.63 9.54
N PRO A 515 15.88 1.42 9.58
CA PRO A 515 15.29 0.15 10.02
C PRO A 515 15.76 -1.07 9.22
N TRP A 516 16.16 -0.90 7.96
CA TRP A 516 16.69 -1.97 7.10
C TRP A 516 18.22 -2.00 7.03
N ALA A 517 18.93 -1.42 8.00
CA ALA A 517 20.38 -1.32 8.03
C ALA A 517 21.08 -2.68 7.84
N ASP A 518 20.57 -3.76 8.42
CA ASP A 518 21.14 -5.11 8.27
C ASP A 518 21.18 -5.56 6.81
N THR A 519 20.11 -5.30 6.06
CA THR A 519 20.08 -5.62 4.63
C THR A 519 20.97 -4.67 3.84
N VAL A 520 20.92 -3.37 4.12
CA VAL A 520 21.69 -2.35 3.41
C VAL A 520 23.19 -2.56 3.60
N ASN A 521 23.62 -2.84 4.82
CA ASN A 521 25.04 -3.00 5.17
C ASN A 521 25.60 -4.42 4.89
N THR A 522 24.81 -5.33 4.34
CA THR A 522 25.32 -6.65 3.92
C THR A 522 26.56 -6.44 3.03
N ALA A 523 27.70 -6.92 3.49
CA ALA A 523 28.97 -6.77 2.77
C ALA A 523 28.96 -7.54 1.44
N PRO A 524 29.53 -6.98 0.38
CA PRO A 524 29.73 -7.73 -0.86
C PRO A 524 30.84 -8.79 -0.68
N THR A 525 30.70 -9.94 -1.32
CA THR A 525 31.63 -11.07 -1.21
C THR A 525 33.05 -10.74 -1.70
N ASN A 526 33.19 -9.74 -2.56
CA ASN A 526 34.46 -9.25 -3.09
C ASN A 526 35.18 -8.25 -2.14
N GLY A 527 34.57 -7.91 -0.98
CA GLY A 527 35.13 -6.98 0.01
C GLY A 527 35.21 -5.52 -0.42
N GLY A 528 34.77 -5.17 -1.63
CA GLY A 528 34.83 -3.82 -2.18
C GLY A 528 33.81 -2.87 -1.54
N LYS A 529 34.09 -1.56 -1.61
CA LYS A 529 33.14 -0.53 -1.19
C LYS A 529 31.91 -0.54 -2.07
N VAL A 530 30.77 -0.12 -1.50
CA VAL A 530 29.48 -0.01 -2.19
C VAL A 530 29.17 1.46 -2.48
N SER A 531 28.93 1.79 -3.74
CA SER A 531 28.38 3.10 -4.14
C SER A 531 26.87 3.07 -4.05
N ARG A 532 26.28 4.13 -3.49
CA ARG A 532 24.81 4.21 -3.29
C ARG A 532 24.21 5.26 -4.21
N HIS A 533 23.20 4.87 -4.96
CA HIS A 533 22.53 5.71 -5.94
C HIS A 533 21.03 5.72 -5.69
N ILE A 534 20.43 6.91 -5.75
CA ILE A 534 18.98 7.10 -5.85
C ILE A 534 18.69 7.65 -7.25
N ILE A 535 17.84 6.98 -8.00
CA ILE A 535 17.32 7.46 -9.30
C ILE A 535 15.88 7.90 -9.06
N PHE A 536 15.68 9.21 -8.95
CA PHE A 536 14.38 9.83 -8.78
C PHE A 536 13.83 10.23 -10.14
N MET A 537 12.68 9.67 -10.55
CA MET A 537 12.03 9.98 -11.80
C MET A 537 10.60 10.46 -11.56
N THR A 538 10.21 11.55 -12.21
CA THR A 538 8.86 12.10 -12.17
C THR A 538 8.45 12.64 -13.55
N ASP A 539 7.14 12.57 -13.84
CA ASP A 539 6.55 13.15 -15.06
C ASP A 539 5.68 14.39 -14.79
N GLY A 540 5.65 14.86 -13.55
CA GLY A 540 4.79 15.96 -13.12
C GLY A 540 5.43 16.91 -12.11
N GLN A 541 4.60 17.84 -11.65
CA GLN A 541 4.89 18.71 -10.52
C GLN A 541 4.32 18.10 -9.24
N MET A 542 4.69 18.66 -8.08
CA MET A 542 4.07 18.33 -6.80
C MET A 542 2.58 18.71 -6.85
N GLU A 543 1.70 17.71 -6.80
CA GLU A 543 0.24 17.88 -6.88
C GLU A 543 -0.49 17.13 -5.77
N PRO A 544 -0.33 17.55 -4.50
CA PRO A 544 -1.09 16.99 -3.40
C PRO A 544 -2.56 17.42 -3.47
N SER A 545 -3.45 16.66 -2.82
CA SER A 545 -4.88 16.94 -2.80
C SER A 545 -5.42 16.86 -1.38
N ILE A 546 -6.24 17.84 -1.02
CA ILE A 546 -6.86 17.95 0.30
C ILE A 546 -7.99 16.94 0.56
N SER A 547 -8.53 16.32 -0.49
CA SER A 547 -9.74 15.50 -0.42
C SER A 547 -9.54 14.02 -0.77
N ILE A 548 -8.32 13.60 -1.04
CA ILE A 548 -7.98 12.18 -1.25
C ILE A 548 -7.38 11.60 0.04
N GLN A 549 -7.51 10.30 0.24
CA GLN A 549 -6.70 9.60 1.24
C GLN A 549 -5.30 9.40 0.66
N SER A 550 -4.32 10.01 1.27
CA SER A 550 -2.90 9.86 0.99
C SER A 550 -2.21 9.11 2.14
N THR A 551 -0.90 8.96 2.07
CA THR A 551 -0.07 8.50 3.19
C THR A 551 -0.16 9.40 4.43
N TYR A 552 -0.66 10.64 4.28
CA TYR A 552 -0.91 11.57 5.39
C TYR A 552 -2.40 11.68 5.75
N GLY A 553 -3.20 10.63 5.46
CA GLY A 553 -4.65 10.66 5.66
C GLY A 553 -5.36 11.56 4.65
N ILE A 554 -6.50 12.14 5.05
CA ILE A 554 -7.27 13.12 4.27
C ILE A 554 -6.93 14.51 4.81
N GLU A 555 -6.08 15.25 4.13
CA GLU A 555 -5.46 16.47 4.64
C GLU A 555 -6.46 17.51 5.17
N TRP A 556 -7.61 17.68 4.49
CA TRP A 556 -8.67 18.58 4.97
C TRP A 556 -9.13 18.29 6.41
N HIS A 557 -9.16 17.04 6.79
CA HIS A 557 -9.63 16.61 8.11
C HIS A 557 -8.49 16.36 9.09
N ASP A 558 -7.43 15.67 8.62
CA ASP A 558 -6.36 15.14 9.47
C ASP A 558 -5.26 16.16 9.73
N ARG A 559 -5.11 17.18 8.85
CA ARG A 559 -4.22 18.34 9.01
C ARG A 559 -2.78 17.98 9.38
N ARG A 560 -2.27 16.95 8.72
CA ARG A 560 -0.96 16.40 9.08
C ARG A 560 0.21 17.17 8.49
N VAL A 561 0.02 17.80 7.33
CA VAL A 561 1.05 18.59 6.64
C VAL A 561 0.74 20.08 6.70
N THR A 562 -0.54 20.43 6.77
CA THR A 562 -1.01 21.83 6.88
C THR A 562 -1.85 22.00 8.15
N ASP A 563 -1.66 23.10 8.85
CA ASP A 563 -2.40 23.43 10.09
C ASP A 563 -3.88 23.76 9.87
N ASP A 564 -4.23 24.18 8.66
CA ASP A 564 -5.61 24.53 8.29
C ASP A 564 -6.30 23.47 7.39
N GLY A 565 -5.57 22.43 6.98
CA GLY A 565 -6.06 21.36 6.11
C GLY A 565 -6.10 21.69 4.62
N GLN A 566 -5.59 22.86 4.18
CA GLN A 566 -5.71 23.27 2.78
C GLN A 566 -4.61 24.17 2.23
N SER A 567 -4.10 25.11 3.04
CA SER A 567 -3.23 26.18 2.53
C SER A 567 -1.80 25.71 2.28
N ASN A 568 -1.23 26.12 1.14
CA ASN A 568 0.17 25.90 0.80
C ASN A 568 0.64 24.44 0.82
N GLN A 569 -0.27 23.49 0.65
CA GLN A 569 0.04 22.06 0.74
C GLN A 569 1.22 21.67 -0.19
N ALA A 570 1.18 22.06 -1.46
CA ALA A 570 2.25 21.77 -2.41
C ALA A 570 3.61 22.37 -2.00
N ALA A 571 3.61 23.60 -1.45
CA ALA A 571 4.84 24.24 -0.98
C ALA A 571 5.44 23.50 0.24
N ARG A 572 4.61 23.08 1.19
CA ARG A 572 5.05 22.32 2.37
C ARG A 572 5.62 20.95 1.97
N HIS A 573 4.98 20.21 1.09
CA HIS A 573 5.52 18.97 0.54
C HIS A 573 6.85 19.21 -0.23
N THR A 574 6.99 20.34 -0.92
CA THR A 574 8.24 20.70 -1.61
C THR A 574 9.38 20.94 -0.62
N LEU A 575 9.11 21.61 0.52
CA LEU A 575 10.13 21.79 1.58
C LEU A 575 10.59 20.44 2.16
N ARG A 576 9.66 19.54 2.41
CA ARG A 576 9.93 18.17 2.88
C ARG A 576 10.80 17.42 1.86
N PHE A 577 10.47 17.50 0.58
CA PHE A 577 11.25 16.90 -0.50
C PHE A 577 12.68 17.43 -0.53
N ARG A 578 12.88 18.76 -0.44
CA ARG A 578 14.22 19.36 -0.43
C ARG A 578 15.05 18.93 0.77
N ALA A 579 14.46 18.91 1.97
CA ALA A 579 15.13 18.45 3.18
C ALA A 579 15.58 16.99 3.09
N LEU A 580 14.76 16.12 2.50
CA LEU A 580 15.11 14.72 2.24
C LEU A 580 16.23 14.58 1.19
N CYS A 581 16.25 15.45 0.17
CA CYS A 581 17.35 15.48 -0.81
C CYS A 581 18.68 15.89 -0.17
N ASP A 582 18.67 16.84 0.78
CA ASP A 582 19.85 17.23 1.52
C ASP A 582 20.35 16.10 2.42
N ASN A 583 19.42 15.42 3.13
CA ASN A 583 19.75 14.23 3.93
C ASN A 583 20.37 13.11 3.07
N ALA A 584 19.81 12.85 1.88
CA ALA A 584 20.37 11.85 0.96
C ALA A 584 21.78 12.18 0.53
N LYS A 585 22.06 13.44 0.16
CA LYS A 585 23.39 13.90 -0.25
C LYS A 585 24.39 13.82 0.92
N ASP A 586 23.97 14.20 2.13
CA ASP A 586 24.78 14.12 3.35
C ASP A 586 25.15 12.67 3.70
N LYS A 587 24.23 11.73 3.52
CA LYS A 587 24.50 10.28 3.68
C LYS A 587 25.37 9.69 2.56
N GLY A 588 25.85 10.50 1.61
CA GLY A 588 26.73 10.09 0.52
C GLY A 588 26.02 9.38 -0.64
N PHE A 589 24.71 9.51 -0.76
CA PHE A 589 24.01 9.06 -1.97
C PHE A 589 24.29 9.99 -3.14
N ARG A 590 24.52 9.40 -4.30
CA ARG A 590 24.41 10.14 -5.56
C ARG A 590 22.96 10.13 -6.01
N VAL A 591 22.33 11.29 -5.99
CA VAL A 591 20.93 11.48 -6.39
C VAL A 591 20.88 11.89 -7.85
N TRP A 592 20.28 11.04 -8.68
CA TRP A 592 19.98 11.27 -10.07
C TRP A 592 18.52 11.70 -10.19
N VAL A 593 18.23 12.75 -10.92
CA VAL A 593 16.88 13.25 -11.13
C VAL A 593 16.54 13.26 -12.60
N ILE A 594 15.42 12.67 -12.98
CA ILE A 594 14.89 12.65 -14.34
C ILE A 594 13.51 13.32 -14.32
N ALA A 595 13.39 14.50 -14.95
CA ALA A 595 12.11 15.11 -15.29
C ALA A 595 11.66 14.59 -16.66
N PHE A 596 10.56 13.83 -16.69
CA PHE A 596 10.07 13.17 -17.90
C PHE A 596 8.76 13.76 -18.39
N ALA A 597 8.71 14.16 -19.67
CA ALA A 597 7.54 14.78 -20.30
C ALA A 597 6.95 15.98 -19.49
N SER A 598 7.80 16.61 -18.69
CA SER A 598 7.50 17.77 -17.85
C SER A 598 8.68 18.75 -17.87
N SER A 599 8.71 19.75 -16.98
CA SER A 599 9.83 20.67 -16.84
C SER A 599 10.77 20.24 -15.71
N LEU A 600 12.06 20.42 -15.89
CA LEU A 600 13.04 20.30 -14.81
C LEU A 600 12.97 21.56 -13.95
N THR A 601 12.20 21.48 -12.85
CA THR A 601 12.00 22.60 -11.92
C THR A 601 13.26 22.90 -11.11
N THR A 602 13.28 24.06 -10.45
CA THR A 602 14.37 24.44 -9.52
C THR A 602 14.50 23.41 -8.38
N ASP A 603 13.37 22.88 -7.86
CA ASP A 603 13.39 21.93 -6.76
C ASP A 603 13.90 20.55 -7.20
N LEU A 604 13.54 20.09 -8.40
CA LEU A 604 14.07 18.87 -8.98
C LEU A 604 15.58 19.00 -9.24
N SER A 605 16.02 20.14 -9.78
CA SER A 605 17.44 20.41 -10.01
C SER A 605 18.22 20.52 -8.70
N TYR A 606 17.62 21.11 -7.66
CA TYR A 606 18.20 21.20 -6.32
C TYR A 606 18.41 19.81 -5.69
N CYS A 607 17.46 18.91 -5.89
CA CYS A 607 17.54 17.54 -5.37
C CYS A 607 18.71 16.75 -5.97
N ALA A 608 18.99 16.96 -7.25
CA ALA A 608 20.06 16.24 -7.95
C ALA A 608 21.45 16.53 -7.35
N SER A 609 22.30 15.52 -7.36
CA SER A 609 23.75 15.72 -7.18
C SER A 609 24.34 16.47 -8.38
N SER A 610 25.54 17.02 -8.24
CA SER A 610 26.20 17.77 -9.32
C SER A 610 26.23 16.96 -10.62
N ASN A 611 25.79 17.55 -11.73
CA ASN A 611 25.72 16.94 -13.05
C ASN A 611 24.89 15.64 -13.10
N SER A 612 23.81 15.56 -12.30
CA SER A 612 23.00 14.36 -12.18
C SER A 612 21.50 14.63 -12.42
N SER A 613 21.15 15.69 -13.14
CA SER A 613 19.76 16.01 -13.52
C SER A 613 19.57 15.93 -15.03
N PHE A 614 18.43 15.37 -15.45
CA PHE A 614 18.08 15.16 -16.85
C PHE A 614 16.67 15.67 -17.13
N LEU A 615 16.52 16.30 -18.28
CA LEU A 615 15.22 16.60 -18.87
C LEU A 615 14.99 15.65 -20.06
N ALA A 616 13.93 14.88 -20.03
CA ALA A 616 13.54 13.96 -21.07
C ALA A 616 12.12 14.29 -21.57
N THR A 617 11.99 14.81 -22.77
CA THR A 617 10.69 15.20 -23.34
C THR A 617 9.98 14.07 -24.11
N ASN A 618 10.70 12.98 -24.37
CA ASN A 618 10.19 11.82 -25.10
C ASN A 618 10.86 10.51 -24.64
N ALA A 619 10.36 9.36 -25.11
CA ALA A 619 10.85 8.04 -24.72
C ALA A 619 12.34 7.82 -25.03
N THR A 620 12.85 8.35 -26.15
CA THR A 620 14.27 8.22 -26.52
C THR A 620 15.17 8.98 -25.54
N GLN A 621 14.80 10.20 -25.17
CA GLN A 621 15.56 10.99 -24.20
C GLN A 621 15.50 10.36 -22.80
N LEU A 622 14.34 9.80 -22.41
CA LEU A 622 14.22 9.05 -21.17
C LEU A 622 15.17 7.86 -21.16
N ASN A 623 15.18 7.07 -22.22
CA ASN A 623 16.10 5.95 -22.36
C ASN A 623 17.57 6.42 -22.30
N ASN A 624 17.92 7.51 -22.99
CA ASN A 624 19.29 8.04 -22.97
C ASN A 624 19.70 8.50 -21.55
N ALA A 625 18.81 9.12 -20.78
CA ALA A 625 19.07 9.48 -19.39
C ALA A 625 19.38 8.24 -18.53
N PHE A 626 18.56 7.18 -18.63
CA PHE A 626 18.82 5.92 -17.94
C PHE A 626 20.14 5.27 -18.39
N GLN A 627 20.45 5.31 -19.69
CA GLN A 627 21.72 4.79 -20.22
C GLN A 627 22.93 5.56 -19.69
N GLU A 628 22.83 6.88 -19.59
CA GLU A 628 23.89 7.71 -19.04
C GLU A 628 24.12 7.43 -17.55
N ILE A 629 23.04 7.24 -16.78
CA ILE A 629 23.11 6.83 -15.37
C ILE A 629 23.76 5.43 -15.27
N ALA A 630 23.35 4.47 -16.12
CA ALA A 630 23.92 3.13 -16.12
C ALA A 630 25.44 3.12 -16.33
N LYS A 631 25.93 3.97 -17.25
CA LYS A 631 27.38 4.15 -17.48
C LYS A 631 28.09 4.71 -16.25
N ASN A 632 27.46 5.69 -15.58
CA ASN A 632 28.05 6.35 -14.42
C ASN A 632 27.97 5.51 -13.12
N VAL A 633 27.00 4.62 -12.99
CA VAL A 633 26.92 3.64 -11.89
C VAL A 633 28.16 2.70 -11.90
N GLY A 634 28.73 2.49 -13.08
CA GLY A 634 29.93 1.71 -13.30
C GLY A 634 31.25 2.50 -13.21
N GLU A 635 31.36 3.58 -12.41
CA GLU A 635 32.53 4.47 -12.41
C GLU A 635 33.88 3.76 -12.33
N LEU A 636 34.75 4.20 -13.24
CA LEU A 636 36.16 3.83 -13.36
C LEU A 636 36.94 4.00 -12.05
N ARG A 637 37.48 2.92 -11.51
CA ARG A 637 38.52 2.99 -10.45
C ARG A 637 39.83 2.54 -11.05
N VAL A 638 40.86 3.38 -10.87
CA VAL A 638 42.25 2.99 -11.08
C VAL A 638 42.70 2.15 -9.89
N TYR A 639 43.14 0.93 -10.13
CA TYR A 639 43.85 0.13 -9.16
C TYR A 639 45.35 0.32 -9.41
N GLN A 640 46.06 0.83 -8.41
CA GLN A 640 47.52 0.85 -8.37
C GLN A 640 48.07 -0.49 -7.95
#